data_bf1e149ec1d0e4b85daca409f0c4ec1e
#
_entry.id   bf1e149ec1d0e4b85daca409f0c4ec1e
#
_cell.length_a   1.000
_cell.length_b   1.000
_cell.length_c   1.000
_cell.angle_alpha   90.00
_cell.angle_beta   90.00
_cell.angle_gamma   90.00
#
_symmetry.space_group_name_H-M   'P 1'
#
loop_
_entity.id
_entity.type
_entity.pdbx_description
1 polymer ?
#
loop_
_entity_poly.entity_id
_entity_poly.type
_entity_poly.pdbx_seq_one_letter_code
_entity_poly.pdbx_strand_id
1 'polypeptide(L)'
;MSVRYQLVIDCADPDRLARFWAAALGYELAPPPAGFAAWDDFYRSIGVPEEELTGGADRISDPHGGGPAIWFQVVSDPKAVKNRLHIDIHASGDRTDPIETRKKRVDAEAARLVGLGATLTVVMEQEGLDHYAVGMKDPEGNEFDIN
;
A
#
# COMPACT_ATOMS: atom_id res chain seq x y z
N MET A 1 14.02 7.75 21.92
CA MET A 1 14.42 7.18 20.62
C MET A 1 13.30 6.29 20.12
N SER A 2 12.79 6.46 18.89
CA SER A 2 11.77 5.58 18.34
C SER A 2 12.38 4.24 17.87
N VAL A 3 11.61 3.16 18.02
CA VAL A 3 12.00 1.84 17.53
C VAL A 3 11.71 1.74 16.04
N ARG A 4 12.63 1.18 15.26
CA ARG A 4 12.39 0.90 13.84
C ARG A 4 11.42 -0.28 13.70
N TYR A 5 10.48 -0.17 12.79
CA TYR A 5 9.51 -1.22 12.48
C TYR A 5 9.25 -1.27 10.97
N GLN A 6 8.63 -2.35 10.53
CA GLN A 6 8.05 -2.47 9.19
C GLN A 6 6.59 -2.88 9.30
N LEU A 7 5.81 -2.59 8.29
CA LEU A 7 4.47 -3.15 8.12
C LEU A 7 4.56 -4.47 7.37
N VAL A 8 3.70 -5.41 7.72
CA VAL A 8 3.53 -6.67 6.96
C VAL A 8 2.08 -6.74 6.52
N ILE A 9 1.87 -6.96 5.21
CA ILE A 9 0.55 -7.13 4.62
C ILE A 9 0.47 -8.56 4.09
N ASP A 10 -0.41 -9.36 4.66
CA ASP A 10 -0.69 -10.71 4.18
C ASP A 10 -1.43 -10.64 2.84
N CYS A 11 -1.04 -11.49 1.89
CA CYS A 11 -1.54 -11.45 0.52
C CYS A 11 -1.44 -12.80 -0.19
N ALA A 12 -2.07 -12.90 -1.35
CA ALA A 12 -1.92 -14.04 -2.25
C ALA A 12 -0.86 -13.78 -3.32
N ASP A 13 -0.71 -12.53 -3.80
CA ASP A 13 0.21 -12.14 -4.86
C ASP A 13 1.09 -10.95 -4.41
N PRO A 14 2.25 -11.22 -3.80
CA PRO A 14 3.14 -10.18 -3.28
C PRO A 14 3.65 -9.22 -4.35
N ASP A 15 4.02 -9.70 -5.54
CA ASP A 15 4.57 -8.85 -6.61
C ASP A 15 3.53 -7.84 -7.09
N ARG A 16 2.30 -8.27 -7.27
CA ARG A 16 1.19 -7.39 -7.66
C ARG A 16 0.93 -6.32 -6.60
N LEU A 17 0.87 -6.70 -5.33
CA LEU A 17 0.63 -5.74 -4.24
C LEU A 17 1.83 -4.81 -4.02
N ALA A 18 3.07 -5.32 -4.10
CA ALA A 18 4.26 -4.49 -3.97
C ALA A 18 4.29 -3.40 -5.06
N ARG A 19 3.98 -3.74 -6.30
CA ARG A 19 3.92 -2.76 -7.40
C ARG A 19 2.80 -1.75 -7.23
N PHE A 20 1.61 -2.19 -6.82
CA PHE A 20 0.50 -1.30 -6.54
C PHE A 20 0.86 -0.30 -5.44
N TRP A 21 1.29 -0.77 -4.28
CA TRP A 21 1.58 0.07 -3.13
C TRP A 21 2.83 0.94 -3.32
N ALA A 22 3.83 0.47 -4.05
CA ALA A 22 4.97 1.32 -4.43
C ALA A 22 4.49 2.53 -5.25
N ALA A 23 3.67 2.30 -6.28
CA ALA A 23 3.11 3.38 -7.10
C ALA A 23 2.12 4.27 -6.33
N ALA A 24 1.33 3.69 -5.41
CA ALA A 24 0.36 4.42 -4.60
C ALA A 24 1.04 5.39 -3.62
N LEU A 25 2.11 4.95 -2.96
CA LEU A 25 2.79 5.70 -1.90
C LEU A 25 4.02 6.50 -2.38
N GLY A 26 4.42 6.34 -3.65
CA GLY A 26 5.68 6.90 -4.14
C GLY A 26 6.91 6.19 -3.56
N TYR A 27 6.75 4.92 -3.21
CA TYR A 27 7.81 4.06 -2.72
C TYR A 27 8.50 3.35 -3.89
N GLU A 28 9.63 2.70 -3.60
CA GLU A 28 10.38 1.87 -4.54
C GLU A 28 10.32 0.39 -4.14
N LEU A 29 10.37 -0.50 -5.14
CA LEU A 29 10.58 -1.91 -4.88
C LEU A 29 11.95 -2.08 -4.22
N ALA A 30 11.97 -2.69 -3.02
CA ALA A 30 13.21 -2.87 -2.28
C ALA A 30 14.11 -3.88 -3.02
N PRO A 31 15.39 -3.53 -3.29
CA PRO A 31 16.31 -4.47 -3.90
C PRO A 31 16.61 -5.65 -2.96
N PRO A 32 17.01 -6.81 -3.51
CA PRO A 32 17.48 -7.91 -2.68
C PRO A 32 18.74 -7.51 -1.91
N PRO A 33 19.11 -8.26 -0.86
CA PRO A 33 20.34 -8.00 -0.12
C PRO A 33 21.57 -8.02 -1.02
N ALA A 34 22.61 -7.29 -0.62
CA ALA A 34 23.85 -7.21 -1.38
C ALA A 34 24.42 -8.60 -1.68
N GLY A 35 24.79 -8.84 -2.94
CA GLY A 35 25.31 -10.11 -3.42
C GLY A 35 24.27 -11.04 -4.06
N PHE A 36 23.01 -10.66 -4.10
CA PHE A 36 21.94 -11.42 -4.74
C PHE A 36 21.31 -10.64 -5.90
N ALA A 37 21.02 -11.32 -7.00
CA ALA A 37 20.37 -10.70 -8.17
C ALA A 37 18.84 -10.60 -8.00
N ALA A 38 18.24 -11.49 -7.24
CA ALA A 38 16.82 -11.53 -6.94
C ALA A 38 16.55 -11.93 -5.49
N TRP A 39 15.36 -11.61 -4.99
CA TRP A 39 14.93 -12.04 -3.65
C TRP A 39 14.89 -13.56 -3.52
N ASP A 40 14.44 -14.27 -4.56
CA ASP A 40 14.40 -15.74 -4.56
C ASP A 40 15.81 -16.36 -4.38
N ASP A 41 16.86 -15.73 -4.94
CA ASP A 41 18.24 -16.21 -4.75
C ASP A 41 18.67 -16.07 -3.28
N PHE A 42 18.29 -14.98 -2.64
CA PHE A 42 18.52 -14.80 -1.21
C PHE A 42 17.72 -15.82 -0.39
N TYR A 43 16.45 -16.02 -0.67
CA TYR A 43 15.60 -16.98 0.04
C TYR A 43 16.09 -18.42 -0.10
N ARG A 44 16.54 -18.85 -1.29
CA ARG A 44 17.21 -20.13 -1.48
C ARG A 44 18.45 -20.26 -0.60
N SER A 45 19.24 -19.20 -0.50
CA SER A 45 20.49 -19.19 0.28
C SER A 45 20.27 -19.42 1.78
N ILE A 46 19.10 -19.05 2.29
CA ILE A 46 18.72 -19.24 3.69
C ILE A 46 17.79 -20.45 3.91
N GLY A 47 17.54 -21.26 2.87
CA GLY A 47 16.84 -22.53 2.97
C GLY A 47 15.32 -22.48 2.80
N VAL A 48 14.79 -21.41 2.19
CA VAL A 48 13.34 -21.36 1.84
C VAL A 48 13.08 -22.36 0.71
N PRO A 49 12.06 -23.24 0.86
CA PRO A 49 11.67 -24.20 -0.17
C PRO A 49 11.24 -23.55 -1.48
N GLU A 50 11.52 -24.20 -2.62
CA GLU A 50 11.18 -23.68 -3.96
C GLU A 50 9.67 -23.38 -4.12
N GLU A 51 8.80 -24.19 -3.50
CA GLU A 51 7.35 -24.00 -3.53
C GLU A 51 6.86 -22.75 -2.79
N GLU A 52 7.70 -22.14 -1.96
CA GLU A 52 7.38 -20.90 -1.24
C GLU A 52 7.94 -19.64 -1.94
N LEU A 53 8.70 -19.82 -3.03
CA LEU A 53 9.27 -18.72 -3.78
C LEU A 53 8.21 -18.11 -4.70
N THR A 54 8.17 -16.78 -4.75
CA THR A 54 7.11 -16.05 -5.47
C THR A 54 7.55 -15.47 -6.80
N GLY A 55 8.86 -15.50 -7.10
CA GLY A 55 9.43 -15.08 -8.37
C GLY A 55 9.41 -13.58 -8.64
N GLY A 56 9.05 -12.74 -7.66
CA GLY A 56 8.89 -11.32 -7.85
C GLY A 56 9.32 -10.46 -6.66
N ALA A 57 8.91 -9.20 -6.69
CA ALA A 57 9.12 -8.29 -5.57
C ALA A 57 8.10 -8.57 -4.46
N ASP A 58 8.56 -8.56 -3.23
CA ASP A 58 7.73 -8.74 -2.04
C ASP A 58 7.88 -7.62 -1.01
N ARG A 59 8.67 -6.59 -1.33
CA ARG A 59 8.98 -5.49 -0.40
C ARG A 59 9.06 -4.15 -1.10
N ILE A 60 8.65 -3.13 -0.38
CA ILE A 60 8.80 -1.74 -0.79
C ILE A 60 9.40 -0.91 0.34
N SER A 61 10.10 0.14 -0.02
CA SER A 61 10.69 1.10 0.93
C SER A 61 10.54 2.52 0.43
N ASP A 62 10.43 3.45 1.38
CA ASP A 62 10.47 4.86 1.09
C ASP A 62 11.90 5.26 0.67
N PRO A 63 12.11 5.78 -0.57
CA PRO A 63 13.43 6.19 -1.03
C PRO A 63 14.04 7.33 -0.20
N HIS A 64 13.19 8.08 0.53
CA HIS A 64 13.61 9.19 1.39
C HIS A 64 13.72 8.80 2.87
N GLY A 65 13.33 7.57 3.23
CA GLY A 65 13.44 7.04 4.59
C GLY A 65 12.47 7.65 5.60
N GLY A 66 11.42 8.34 5.15
CA GLY A 66 10.42 8.98 6.02
C GLY A 66 9.34 8.04 6.52
N GLY A 67 9.11 6.94 5.81
CA GLY A 67 8.09 5.95 6.15
C GLY A 67 8.65 4.56 6.46
N PRO A 68 7.84 3.66 7.05
CA PRO A 68 8.23 2.29 7.30
C PRO A 68 8.34 1.48 6.00
N ALA A 69 9.25 0.52 5.95
CA ALA A 69 9.23 -0.49 4.91
C ALA A 69 7.95 -1.34 5.00
N ILE A 70 7.49 -1.87 3.87
CA ILE A 70 6.33 -2.76 3.82
C ILE A 70 6.76 -4.07 3.17
N TRP A 71 6.45 -5.18 3.84
CA TRP A 71 6.62 -6.53 3.32
C TRP A 71 5.25 -7.14 3.00
N PHE A 72 5.15 -7.77 1.84
CA PHE A 72 3.95 -8.48 1.38
C PHE A 72 4.22 -9.97 1.55
N GLN A 73 3.56 -10.56 2.55
CA GLN A 73 3.75 -11.96 2.95
C GLN A 73 2.68 -12.84 2.32
N VAL A 74 3.11 -13.88 1.60
CA VAL A 74 2.17 -14.89 1.07
C VAL A 74 1.53 -15.65 2.23
N VAL A 75 0.21 -15.73 2.20
CA VAL A 75 -0.59 -16.57 3.11
C VAL A 75 -1.66 -17.31 2.33
N SER A 76 -2.10 -18.47 2.86
CA SER A 76 -3.17 -19.26 2.26
C SER A 76 -4.57 -18.76 2.61
N ASP A 77 -4.68 -17.95 3.66
CA ASP A 77 -5.98 -17.45 4.15
C ASP A 77 -6.50 -16.32 3.24
N PRO A 78 -7.69 -16.47 2.65
CA PRO A 78 -8.26 -15.42 1.81
C PRO A 78 -8.71 -14.23 2.66
N LYS A 79 -8.69 -13.03 2.06
CA LYS A 79 -9.27 -11.83 2.64
C LYS A 79 -10.79 -12.01 2.81
N ALA A 80 -11.29 -12.05 4.04
CA ALA A 80 -12.70 -12.34 4.35
C ALA A 80 -13.42 -11.20 5.06
N VAL A 81 -12.79 -10.57 6.06
CA VAL A 81 -13.40 -9.52 6.88
C VAL A 81 -12.70 -8.17 6.66
N LYS A 82 -13.36 -7.08 7.11
CA LYS A 82 -12.76 -5.73 7.04
C LYS A 82 -11.43 -5.68 7.78
N ASN A 83 -10.44 -4.98 7.21
CA ASN A 83 -9.16 -4.72 7.87
C ASN A 83 -9.38 -4.04 9.23
N ARG A 84 -8.61 -4.45 10.23
CA ARG A 84 -8.56 -3.78 11.54
C ARG A 84 -7.62 -2.58 11.54
N LEU A 85 -6.59 -2.64 10.70
CA LEU A 85 -5.68 -1.52 10.41
C LEU A 85 -5.86 -1.14 8.95
N HIS A 86 -5.86 0.14 8.64
CA HIS A 86 -5.87 0.66 7.27
C HIS A 86 -4.89 1.83 7.13
N ILE A 87 -4.47 2.07 5.91
CA ILE A 87 -3.61 3.19 5.56
C ILE A 87 -4.51 4.34 5.12
N ASP A 88 -4.23 5.56 5.59
CA ASP A 88 -4.83 6.78 5.09
C ASP A 88 -3.82 7.50 4.21
N ILE A 89 -4.15 7.71 2.95
CA ILE A 89 -3.34 8.50 2.01
C ILE A 89 -3.79 9.95 2.10
N HIS A 90 -2.91 10.83 2.57
CA HIS A 90 -3.21 12.25 2.66
C HIS A 90 -2.99 12.92 1.30
N ALA A 91 -4.07 13.21 0.58
CA ALA A 91 -4.05 13.82 -0.74
C ALA A 91 -4.71 15.20 -0.79
N SER A 92 -5.44 15.58 0.26
CA SER A 92 -6.23 16.83 0.26
C SER A 92 -5.38 18.12 0.27
N GLY A 93 -4.13 18.03 0.71
CA GLY A 93 -3.24 19.18 0.85
C GLY A 93 -3.44 19.90 2.18
N ASP A 94 -3.31 21.23 2.20
CA ASP A 94 -3.41 22.01 3.43
C ASP A 94 -4.85 22.05 3.94
N ARG A 95 -5.01 21.86 5.25
CA ARG A 95 -6.32 21.89 5.93
C ARG A 95 -7.03 23.25 5.80
N THR A 96 -6.28 24.33 5.58
CA THR A 96 -6.80 25.69 5.41
C THR A 96 -7.31 25.97 3.98
N ASP A 97 -6.99 25.09 3.02
CA ASP A 97 -7.54 25.22 1.67
C ASP A 97 -9.06 25.03 1.66
N PRO A 98 -9.78 25.70 0.76
CA PRO A 98 -11.23 25.52 0.64
C PRO A 98 -11.62 24.04 0.45
N ILE A 99 -12.71 23.60 1.08
CA ILE A 99 -13.16 22.19 1.02
C ILE A 99 -13.31 21.69 -0.42
N GLU A 100 -13.81 22.53 -1.34
CA GLU A 100 -13.96 22.15 -2.74
C GLU A 100 -12.61 21.90 -3.45
N THR A 101 -11.55 22.58 -3.04
CA THR A 101 -10.19 22.34 -3.55
C THR A 101 -9.67 21.01 -3.02
N ARG A 102 -9.86 20.75 -1.73
CA ARG A 102 -9.46 19.52 -1.07
C ARG A 102 -10.16 18.29 -1.66
N LYS A 103 -11.49 18.37 -1.90
CA LYS A 103 -12.29 17.34 -2.58
C LYS A 103 -11.70 16.99 -3.95
N LYS A 104 -11.44 18.00 -4.78
CA LYS A 104 -10.87 17.77 -6.12
C LYS A 104 -9.54 17.03 -6.10
N ARG A 105 -8.69 17.30 -5.10
CA ARG A 105 -7.39 16.60 -4.96
C ARG A 105 -7.62 15.14 -4.55
N VAL A 106 -8.49 14.89 -3.58
CA VAL A 106 -8.85 13.53 -3.15
C VAL A 106 -9.46 12.72 -4.28
N ASP A 107 -10.40 13.30 -5.04
CA ASP A 107 -11.02 12.64 -6.19
C ASP A 107 -10.01 12.34 -7.31
N ALA A 108 -9.08 13.25 -7.57
CA ALA A 108 -8.03 13.05 -8.56
C ALA A 108 -7.09 11.90 -8.13
N GLU A 109 -6.74 11.82 -6.86
CA GLU A 109 -5.93 10.74 -6.31
C GLU A 109 -6.71 9.41 -6.35
N ALA A 110 -7.99 9.39 -5.99
CA ALA A 110 -8.83 8.21 -6.12
C ALA A 110 -8.87 7.69 -7.56
N ALA A 111 -9.05 8.59 -8.54
CA ALA A 111 -9.04 8.23 -9.96
C ALA A 111 -7.69 7.67 -10.41
N ARG A 112 -6.57 8.24 -9.94
CA ARG A 112 -5.22 7.73 -10.20
C ARG A 112 -5.05 6.30 -9.68
N LEU A 113 -5.48 6.04 -8.44
CA LEU A 113 -5.38 4.73 -7.82
C LEU A 113 -6.30 3.69 -8.46
N VAL A 114 -7.48 4.07 -8.93
CA VAL A 114 -8.32 3.19 -9.75
C VAL A 114 -7.57 2.77 -11.02
N GLY A 115 -6.86 3.69 -11.66
CA GLY A 115 -6.01 3.38 -12.82
C GLY A 115 -4.87 2.39 -12.51
N LEU A 116 -4.44 2.28 -11.25
CA LEU A 116 -3.44 1.32 -10.78
C LEU A 116 -4.04 -0.03 -10.34
N GLY A 117 -5.38 -0.15 -10.26
CA GLY A 117 -6.06 -1.39 -9.91
C GLY A 117 -6.83 -1.36 -8.59
N ALA A 118 -6.94 -0.21 -7.92
CA ALA A 118 -7.80 -0.06 -6.75
C ALA A 118 -9.28 0.00 -7.14
N THR A 119 -10.14 -0.27 -6.16
CA THR A 119 -11.61 -0.14 -6.30
C THR A 119 -12.12 0.91 -5.33
N LEU A 120 -12.87 1.90 -5.83
CA LEU A 120 -13.59 2.85 -5.00
C LEU A 120 -14.77 2.16 -4.32
N THR A 121 -14.96 2.38 -3.02
CA THR A 121 -16.03 1.74 -2.26
C THR A 121 -17.07 2.72 -1.73
N VAL A 122 -16.65 3.87 -1.21
CA VAL A 122 -17.55 4.83 -0.59
C VAL A 122 -16.95 6.23 -0.63
N VAL A 123 -17.82 7.22 -0.80
CA VAL A 123 -17.48 8.63 -0.56
C VAL A 123 -18.00 9.02 0.82
N MET A 124 -17.12 9.54 1.66
CA MET A 124 -17.41 9.97 3.03
C MET A 124 -17.51 11.49 3.07
N GLU A 125 -18.73 11.99 2.93
CA GLU A 125 -19.07 13.40 2.99
C GLU A 125 -20.31 13.58 3.86
N GLN A 126 -20.29 14.56 4.73
CA GLN A 126 -21.44 14.93 5.54
C GLN A 126 -21.66 16.45 5.47
N GLU A 127 -22.89 16.87 5.22
CA GLU A 127 -23.25 18.28 5.20
C GLU A 127 -22.90 18.98 6.51
N GLY A 128 -22.25 20.13 6.40
CA GLY A 128 -21.81 20.93 7.55
C GLY A 128 -20.54 20.45 8.23
N LEU A 129 -19.97 19.30 7.79
CA LEU A 129 -18.68 18.80 8.27
C LEU A 129 -17.58 19.20 7.29
N ASP A 130 -16.58 19.92 7.79
CA ASP A 130 -15.40 20.29 6.99
C ASP A 130 -14.41 19.10 6.85
N HIS A 131 -14.92 18.00 6.30
CA HIS A 131 -14.18 16.77 6.06
C HIS A 131 -14.68 16.09 4.78
N TYR A 132 -13.75 15.51 4.03
CA TYR A 132 -14.02 14.69 2.85
C TYR A 132 -12.98 13.58 2.75
N ALA A 133 -13.44 12.38 2.52
CA ALA A 133 -12.58 11.23 2.30
C ALA A 133 -13.23 10.22 1.34
N VAL A 134 -12.42 9.35 0.77
CA VAL A 134 -12.87 8.28 -0.14
C VAL A 134 -12.30 6.96 0.37
N GLY A 135 -13.18 5.99 0.63
CA GLY A 135 -12.80 4.63 0.95
C GLY A 135 -12.52 3.83 -0.31
N MET A 136 -11.46 3.06 -0.29
CA MET A 136 -11.00 2.24 -1.42
C MET A 136 -10.61 0.83 -0.97
N LYS A 137 -10.38 -0.04 -1.94
CA LYS A 137 -9.75 -1.34 -1.76
C LYS A 137 -8.57 -1.49 -2.71
N ASP A 138 -7.50 -2.08 -2.23
CA ASP A 138 -6.37 -2.46 -3.05
C ASP A 138 -6.71 -3.66 -3.98
N PRO A 139 -5.82 -4.10 -4.87
CA PRO A 139 -6.10 -5.20 -5.80
C PRO A 139 -6.50 -6.53 -5.15
N GLU A 140 -6.23 -6.73 -3.86
CA GLU A 140 -6.65 -7.93 -3.12
C GLU A 140 -7.80 -7.68 -2.12
N GLY A 141 -8.39 -6.48 -2.18
CA GLY A 141 -9.57 -6.14 -1.38
C GLY A 141 -9.26 -5.59 0.01
N ASN A 142 -8.01 -5.25 0.32
CA ASN A 142 -7.66 -4.59 1.57
C ASN A 142 -8.16 -3.14 1.55
N GLU A 143 -8.91 -2.76 2.58
CA GLU A 143 -9.48 -1.42 2.72
C GLU A 143 -8.41 -0.40 3.10
N PHE A 144 -8.48 0.77 2.47
CA PHE A 144 -7.71 1.97 2.78
C PHE A 144 -8.50 3.22 2.43
N ASP A 145 -8.09 4.37 2.94
CA ASP A 145 -8.79 5.63 2.74
C ASP A 145 -7.87 6.68 2.09
N ILE A 146 -8.49 7.65 1.42
CA ILE A 146 -7.85 8.86 0.90
C ILE A 146 -8.55 10.06 1.53
N ASN A 147 -7.79 10.98 2.13
CA ASN A 147 -8.32 12.20 2.76
C ASN A 147 -7.43 13.41 2.54
#